data_383df7c978da9d10fcd00f550bd09630
#
_entry.id   383df7c978da9d10fcd00f550bd09630
#
_cell.length_a   1.000
_cell.length_b   1.000
_cell.length_c   1.000
_cell.angle_alpha   90.00
_cell.angle_beta   90.00
_cell.angle_gamma   90.00
#
_symmetry.space_group_name_H-M   'P 1'
#
loop_
_entity.id
_entity.type
_entity.pdbx_description
1 polymer ?
#
loop_
_entity_poly.entity_id
_entity_poly.type
_entity_poly.pdbx_seq_one_letter_code
_entity_poly.pdbx_strand_id
1 'polypeptide(L)'
;MTLLQVTDSTFPTGAFGFSGGLERLNGDGWIKDAAGLARILIDELIPRWFQFDRYYLCNAHRAKGDLAHLSDLDLSCDAQMYMPALRDASLTIGRGILTSHARRGTPGSAEMLAVIREGHLFGHAAIVQGAIGQALGLDEKTTEVGALHGLLMSHVSAAIRLGTLGALEALPVLSHYADAAASRWDEALPGHPHSFSPFLDIAASRKAPNGAQLFAN
;
A
#
# COMPACT_ATOMS: atom_id res chain seq x y z
N MET A 1 2.60 -13.90 -16.06
CA MET A 1 1.34 -13.19 -16.45
C MET A 1 0.53 -12.75 -15.23
N THR A 2 0.33 -13.59 -14.21
CA THR A 2 -0.47 -13.26 -13.02
C THR A 2 0.03 -12.01 -12.28
N LEU A 3 1.33 -11.88 -12.03
CA LEU A 3 1.90 -10.68 -11.39
C LEU A 3 1.53 -9.41 -12.14
N LEU A 4 1.73 -9.38 -13.46
CA LEU A 4 1.42 -8.20 -14.28
C LEU A 4 -0.07 -7.80 -14.21
N GLN A 5 -0.97 -8.77 -14.05
CA GLN A 5 -2.40 -8.48 -13.92
C GLN A 5 -2.76 -7.85 -12.57
N VAL A 6 -2.13 -8.29 -11.48
CA VAL A 6 -2.44 -7.76 -10.13
C VAL A 6 -1.72 -6.46 -9.83
N THR A 7 -0.66 -6.15 -10.57
CA THR A 7 0.08 -4.88 -10.47
C THR A 7 -0.33 -3.83 -11.52
N ASP A 8 -1.24 -4.19 -12.41
CA ASP A 8 -1.73 -3.27 -13.44
C ASP A 8 -2.49 -2.10 -12.81
N SER A 9 -2.22 -0.89 -13.26
CA SER A 9 -2.86 0.35 -12.75
C SER A 9 -4.38 0.39 -13.00
N THR A 10 -4.90 -0.42 -13.93
CA THR A 10 -6.33 -0.56 -14.19
C THR A 10 -7.03 -1.58 -13.27
N PHE A 11 -6.26 -2.34 -12.47
CA PHE A 11 -6.84 -3.28 -11.53
C PHE A 11 -7.60 -2.52 -10.42
N PRO A 12 -8.90 -2.81 -10.19
CA PRO A 12 -9.75 -1.98 -9.35
C PRO A 12 -9.49 -2.22 -7.85
N THR A 13 -8.38 -1.70 -7.35
CA THR A 13 -7.99 -1.76 -5.93
C THR A 13 -8.63 -0.68 -5.07
N GLY A 14 -9.10 0.41 -5.69
CA GLY A 14 -9.50 1.63 -4.96
C GLY A 14 -8.34 2.53 -4.55
N ALA A 15 -7.09 2.15 -4.78
CA ALA A 15 -5.90 2.93 -4.41
C ALA A 15 -5.85 4.31 -5.11
N PHE A 16 -6.46 4.42 -6.28
CA PHE A 16 -6.53 5.66 -7.06
C PHE A 16 -7.20 6.83 -6.33
N GLY A 17 -8.04 6.56 -5.35
CA GLY A 17 -8.73 7.56 -4.53
C GLY A 17 -7.86 8.19 -3.44
N PHE A 18 -6.66 7.67 -3.19
CA PHE A 18 -5.82 8.12 -2.07
C PHE A 18 -4.49 8.66 -2.54
N SER A 19 -4.02 9.74 -1.91
CA SER A 19 -2.70 10.33 -2.16
C SER A 19 -1.65 9.95 -1.11
N GLY A 20 -2.06 9.31 0.00
CA GLY A 20 -1.17 8.99 1.11
C GLY A 20 -0.47 10.21 1.73
N GLY A 21 -1.14 11.38 1.73
CA GLY A 21 -0.57 12.64 2.23
C GLY A 21 0.12 13.49 1.16
N LEU A 22 0.35 12.97 -0.06
CA LEU A 22 1.06 13.73 -1.12
C LEU A 22 0.34 15.02 -1.52
N GLU A 23 -1.00 15.02 -1.57
CA GLU A 23 -1.79 16.22 -1.89
C GLU A 23 -1.46 17.37 -0.93
N ARG A 24 -1.33 17.06 0.34
CA ARG A 24 -0.97 18.04 1.37
C ARG A 24 0.48 18.50 1.24
N LEU A 25 1.43 17.57 1.07
CA LEU A 25 2.83 17.90 0.87
C LEU A 25 3.06 18.75 -0.37
N ASN A 26 2.32 18.48 -1.45
CA ASN A 26 2.33 19.31 -2.65
C ASN A 26 1.77 20.72 -2.37
N GLY A 27 0.63 20.81 -1.70
CA GLY A 27 0.00 22.08 -1.33
C GLY A 27 0.85 22.93 -0.38
N ASP A 28 1.63 22.31 0.50
CA ASP A 28 2.58 22.98 1.40
C ASP A 28 3.92 23.31 0.71
N GLY A 29 4.12 22.92 -0.55
CA GLY A 29 5.32 23.18 -1.32
C GLY A 29 6.54 22.31 -0.98
N TRP A 30 6.30 21.16 -0.29
CA TRP A 30 7.35 20.19 0.00
C TRP A 30 7.70 19.31 -1.21
N ILE A 31 6.71 19.08 -2.09
CA ILE A 31 6.91 18.37 -3.36
C ILE A 31 6.59 19.33 -4.48
N LYS A 32 7.62 19.76 -5.20
CA LYS A 32 7.51 20.72 -6.31
C LYS A 32 7.93 20.12 -7.65
N ASP A 33 8.65 19.01 -7.61
CA ASP A 33 9.27 18.37 -8.76
C ASP A 33 9.53 16.87 -8.50
N ALA A 34 10.11 16.21 -9.48
CA ALA A 34 10.49 14.80 -9.41
C ALA A 34 11.47 14.50 -8.25
N ALA A 35 12.41 15.42 -7.96
CA ALA A 35 13.38 15.21 -6.89
C ALA A 35 12.72 15.28 -5.50
N GLY A 36 11.79 16.21 -5.30
CA GLY A 36 10.97 16.30 -4.08
C GLY A 36 10.14 15.04 -3.86
N LEU A 37 9.50 14.53 -4.92
CA LEU A 37 8.75 13.27 -4.84
C LEU A 37 9.67 12.09 -4.52
N ALA A 38 10.79 11.94 -5.24
CA ALA A 38 11.74 10.86 -5.01
C ALA A 38 12.22 10.83 -3.56
N ARG A 39 12.50 11.99 -2.96
CA ARG A 39 12.91 12.09 -1.56
C ARG A 39 11.84 11.54 -0.62
N ILE A 40 10.57 11.92 -0.76
CA ILE A 40 9.48 11.42 0.07
C ILE A 40 9.32 9.90 -0.09
N LEU A 41 9.41 9.37 -1.31
CA LEU A 41 9.28 7.94 -1.55
C LEU A 41 10.45 7.16 -0.91
N ILE A 42 11.68 7.66 -1.03
CA ILE A 42 12.89 6.98 -0.57
C ILE A 42 13.06 7.11 0.95
N ASP A 43 12.82 8.30 1.51
CA ASP A 43 13.12 8.58 2.92
C ASP A 43 11.96 8.21 3.86
N GLU A 44 10.72 8.14 3.36
CA GLU A 44 9.54 7.89 4.18
C GLU A 44 8.80 6.60 3.78
N LEU A 45 8.39 6.49 2.52
CA LEU A 45 7.47 5.42 2.10
C LEU A 45 8.17 4.05 2.04
N ILE A 46 9.35 3.97 1.42
CA ILE A 46 10.12 2.72 1.33
C ILE A 46 10.52 2.19 2.71
N PRO A 47 11.14 3.00 3.60
CA PRO A 47 11.45 2.55 4.96
C PRO A 47 10.22 2.06 5.72
N ARG A 48 9.12 2.81 5.70
CA ARG A 48 7.86 2.39 6.33
C ARG A 48 7.38 1.05 5.79
N TRP A 49 7.39 0.88 4.46
CA TRP A 49 6.96 -0.37 3.84
C TRP A 49 7.81 -1.56 4.32
N PHE A 50 9.13 -1.45 4.35
CA PHE A 50 10.03 -2.51 4.82
C PHE A 50 9.87 -2.82 6.31
N GLN A 51 9.56 -1.82 7.15
CA GLN A 51 9.42 -1.96 8.60
C GLN A 51 8.00 -2.33 9.04
N PHE A 52 6.98 -2.10 8.22
CA PHE A 52 5.58 -2.32 8.58
C PHE A 52 4.83 -3.21 7.60
N ASP A 53 4.52 -2.70 6.40
CA ASP A 53 3.63 -3.38 5.46
C ASP A 53 4.19 -4.75 5.02
N ARG A 54 5.50 -4.83 4.77
CA ARG A 54 6.20 -6.06 4.41
C ARG A 54 6.08 -7.15 5.46
N TYR A 55 6.18 -6.79 6.74
CA TYR A 55 6.02 -7.74 7.84
C TYR A 55 4.66 -8.43 7.78
N TYR A 56 3.60 -7.65 7.68
CA TYR A 56 2.24 -8.18 7.64
C TYR A 56 1.95 -8.96 6.36
N LEU A 57 2.42 -8.47 5.22
CA LEU A 57 2.27 -9.15 3.93
C LEU A 57 2.92 -10.53 3.94
N CYS A 58 4.17 -10.64 4.38
CA CYS A 58 4.90 -11.91 4.41
C CYS A 58 4.27 -12.90 5.39
N ASN A 59 3.87 -12.46 6.59
CA ASN A 59 3.21 -13.35 7.54
C ASN A 59 1.82 -13.79 7.06
N ALA A 60 1.06 -12.90 6.39
CA ALA A 60 -0.21 -13.28 5.77
C ALA A 60 -0.01 -14.26 4.61
N HIS A 61 1.04 -14.12 3.80
CA HIS A 61 1.40 -15.10 2.78
C HIS A 61 1.73 -16.47 3.39
N ARG A 62 2.50 -16.48 4.47
CA ARG A 62 2.89 -17.70 5.20
C ARG A 62 1.72 -18.38 5.93
N ALA A 63 0.65 -17.64 6.22
CA ALA A 63 -0.56 -18.19 6.84
C ALA A 63 -1.32 -19.18 5.95
N LYS A 64 -1.05 -19.21 4.64
CA LYS A 64 -1.61 -20.19 3.67
C LYS A 64 -3.15 -20.32 3.75
N GLY A 65 -3.84 -19.20 3.97
CA GLY A 65 -5.29 -19.15 4.04
C GLY A 65 -5.90 -19.50 5.41
N ASP A 66 -5.09 -19.67 6.46
CA ASP A 66 -5.60 -19.81 7.83
C ASP A 66 -6.25 -18.49 8.28
N LEU A 67 -7.60 -18.48 8.28
CA LEU A 67 -8.39 -17.28 8.59
C LEU A 67 -8.24 -16.82 10.04
N ALA A 68 -8.00 -17.73 10.99
CA ALA A 68 -7.77 -17.34 12.38
C ALA A 68 -6.45 -16.60 12.51
N HIS A 69 -5.38 -17.14 11.93
CA HIS A 69 -4.08 -16.48 11.92
C HIS A 69 -4.09 -15.15 11.16
N LEU A 70 -4.81 -15.08 10.03
CA LEU A 70 -5.00 -13.82 9.28
C LEU A 70 -5.76 -12.78 10.11
N SER A 71 -6.75 -13.17 10.90
CA SER A 71 -7.50 -12.25 11.79
C SER A 71 -6.62 -11.69 12.89
N ASP A 72 -5.77 -12.51 13.51
CA ASP A 72 -4.82 -12.06 14.55
C ASP A 72 -3.79 -11.07 13.98
N LEU A 73 -3.24 -11.36 12.79
CA LEU A 73 -2.32 -10.45 12.10
C LEU A 73 -3.00 -9.11 11.75
N ASP A 74 -4.23 -9.17 11.26
CA ASP A 74 -4.98 -7.99 10.83
C ASP A 74 -5.38 -7.10 12.02
N LEU A 75 -5.76 -7.71 13.15
CA LEU A 75 -5.99 -7.01 14.41
C LEU A 75 -4.71 -6.32 14.92
N SER A 76 -3.57 -7.01 14.85
CA SER A 76 -2.27 -6.44 15.20
C SER A 76 -1.88 -5.28 14.26
N CYS A 77 -2.15 -5.40 12.98
CA CYS A 77 -1.93 -4.35 11.99
C CYS A 77 -2.80 -3.12 12.29
N ASP A 78 -4.08 -3.33 12.55
CA ASP A 78 -5.05 -2.28 12.88
C ASP A 78 -4.63 -1.49 14.12
N ALA A 79 -4.21 -2.18 15.17
CA ALA A 79 -3.80 -1.57 16.43
C ALA A 79 -2.55 -0.66 16.30
N GLN A 80 -1.75 -0.86 15.27
CA GLN A 80 -0.54 -0.06 15.02
C GLN A 80 -0.72 1.03 13.96
N MET A 81 -1.87 1.08 13.28
CA MET A 81 -2.19 2.12 12.31
C MET A 81 -2.90 3.30 13.00
N TYR A 82 -2.13 4.09 13.73
CA TYR A 82 -2.65 5.21 14.54
C TYR A 82 -3.14 6.41 13.72
N MET A 83 -2.78 6.54 12.44
CA MET A 83 -3.25 7.63 11.57
C MET A 83 -4.56 7.23 10.87
N PRO A 84 -5.72 7.84 11.23
CA PRO A 84 -7.02 7.42 10.69
C PRO A 84 -7.09 7.43 9.16
N ALA A 85 -6.57 8.46 8.52
CA ALA A 85 -6.59 8.57 7.05
C ALA A 85 -5.82 7.44 6.36
N LEU A 86 -4.65 7.05 6.87
CA LEU A 86 -3.85 5.95 6.33
C LEU A 86 -4.48 4.59 6.64
N ARG A 87 -5.09 4.45 7.83
CA ARG A 87 -5.86 3.27 8.21
C ARG A 87 -7.05 3.06 7.27
N ASP A 88 -7.87 4.08 7.05
CA ASP A 88 -9.04 4.02 6.18
C ASP A 88 -8.66 3.74 4.72
N ALA A 89 -7.56 4.33 4.24
CA ALA A 89 -7.00 4.03 2.93
C ALA A 89 -6.60 2.55 2.82
N SER A 90 -5.86 2.02 3.81
CA SER A 90 -5.45 0.60 3.84
C SER A 90 -6.66 -0.34 3.79
N LEU A 91 -7.69 -0.07 4.59
CA LEU A 91 -8.93 -0.86 4.62
C LEU A 91 -9.68 -0.80 3.28
N THR A 92 -9.79 0.38 2.70
CA THR A 92 -10.48 0.57 1.42
C THR A 92 -9.76 -0.17 0.29
N ILE A 93 -8.44 -0.05 0.23
CA ILE A 93 -7.61 -0.72 -0.77
C ILE A 93 -7.68 -2.24 -0.60
N GLY A 94 -7.49 -2.75 0.61
CA GLY A 94 -7.52 -4.18 0.88
C GLY A 94 -8.87 -4.81 0.53
N ARG A 95 -9.97 -4.20 0.96
CA ARG A 95 -11.33 -4.65 0.61
C ARG A 95 -11.63 -4.56 -0.88
N GLY A 96 -11.10 -3.54 -1.57
CA GLY A 96 -11.21 -3.40 -3.02
C GLY A 96 -10.50 -4.53 -3.76
N ILE A 97 -9.25 -4.84 -3.39
CA ILE A 97 -8.48 -5.98 -3.91
C ILE A 97 -9.26 -7.27 -3.69
N LEU A 98 -9.68 -7.53 -2.47
CA LEU A 98 -10.36 -8.77 -2.09
C LEU A 98 -11.70 -8.94 -2.83
N THR A 99 -12.48 -7.86 -2.96
CA THR A 99 -13.73 -7.87 -3.73
C THR A 99 -13.51 -8.23 -5.19
N SER A 100 -12.45 -7.68 -5.80
CA SER A 100 -12.08 -7.96 -7.18
C SER A 100 -11.66 -9.42 -7.36
N HIS A 101 -10.90 -9.97 -6.42
CA HIS A 101 -10.46 -11.35 -6.44
C HIS A 101 -11.60 -12.34 -6.15
N ALA A 102 -12.52 -12.01 -5.25
CA ALA A 102 -13.71 -12.82 -4.99
C ALA A 102 -14.61 -12.94 -6.24
N ARG A 103 -14.80 -11.84 -6.97
CA ARG A 103 -15.54 -11.86 -8.25
C ARG A 103 -14.87 -12.69 -9.33
N ARG A 104 -13.54 -12.83 -9.30
CA ARG A 104 -12.76 -13.67 -10.21
C ARG A 104 -12.67 -15.13 -9.79
N GLY A 105 -13.19 -15.48 -8.60
CA GLY A 105 -13.12 -16.83 -8.05
C GLY A 105 -11.72 -17.22 -7.56
N THR A 106 -10.90 -16.26 -7.12
CA THR A 106 -9.61 -16.58 -6.49
C THR A 106 -9.86 -17.36 -5.18
N PRO A 107 -9.19 -18.51 -4.98
CA PRO A 107 -9.43 -19.34 -3.80
C PRO A 107 -9.29 -18.56 -2.48
N GLY A 108 -10.17 -18.83 -1.51
CA GLY A 108 -10.17 -18.22 -0.18
C GLY A 108 -10.67 -16.76 -0.11
N SER A 109 -10.82 -16.10 -1.27
CA SER A 109 -11.18 -14.66 -1.28
C SER A 109 -12.63 -14.38 -0.88
N ALA A 110 -13.57 -15.26 -1.23
CA ALA A 110 -14.96 -15.12 -0.85
C ALA A 110 -15.17 -15.40 0.65
N GLU A 111 -14.49 -16.39 1.18
CA GLU A 111 -14.47 -16.76 2.60
C GLU A 111 -13.88 -15.60 3.43
N MET A 112 -12.77 -15.04 3.02
CA MET A 112 -12.15 -13.89 3.68
C MET A 112 -13.08 -12.66 3.68
N LEU A 113 -13.83 -12.41 2.58
CA LEU A 113 -14.86 -11.37 2.54
C LEU A 113 -16.00 -11.63 3.51
N ALA A 114 -16.41 -12.88 3.71
CA ALA A 114 -17.45 -13.22 4.67
C ALA A 114 -16.99 -12.90 6.09
N VAL A 115 -15.78 -13.29 6.47
CA VAL A 115 -15.16 -12.99 7.78
C VAL A 115 -15.06 -11.49 8.04
N ILE A 116 -14.76 -10.67 7.00
CA ILE A 116 -14.80 -9.20 7.12
C ILE A 116 -16.20 -8.69 7.40
N ARG A 117 -17.23 -9.22 6.73
CA ARG A 117 -18.64 -8.82 6.94
C ARG A 117 -19.16 -9.17 8.33
N GLU A 118 -18.65 -10.25 8.89
CA GLU A 118 -18.93 -10.70 10.25
C GLU A 118 -18.20 -9.90 11.32
N GLY A 119 -17.27 -9.04 10.92
CA GLY A 119 -16.50 -8.16 11.82
C GLY A 119 -15.32 -8.85 12.51
N HIS A 120 -14.92 -10.03 12.04
CA HIS A 120 -13.79 -10.78 12.60
C HIS A 120 -12.45 -10.49 11.90
N LEU A 121 -12.45 -9.69 10.82
CA LEU A 121 -11.29 -9.26 10.06
C LEU A 121 -11.54 -7.85 9.51
N PHE A 122 -10.56 -6.98 9.56
CA PHE A 122 -10.67 -5.61 9.05
C PHE A 122 -10.44 -5.53 7.54
N GLY A 123 -9.45 -6.27 7.03
CA GLY A 123 -9.08 -6.34 5.63
C GLY A 123 -8.05 -5.30 5.21
N HIS A 124 -7.01 -5.10 6.01
CA HIS A 124 -5.89 -4.24 5.66
C HIS A 124 -5.16 -4.68 4.39
N ALA A 125 -4.70 -3.72 3.60
CA ALA A 125 -4.10 -3.95 2.29
C ALA A 125 -2.94 -4.97 2.33
N ALA A 126 -2.02 -4.84 3.27
CA ALA A 126 -0.88 -5.74 3.39
C ALA A 126 -1.29 -7.20 3.66
N ILE A 127 -2.28 -7.41 4.56
CA ILE A 127 -2.82 -8.74 4.87
C ILE A 127 -3.48 -9.36 3.64
N VAL A 128 -4.34 -8.59 2.97
CA VAL A 128 -5.05 -9.06 1.77
C VAL A 128 -4.07 -9.37 0.65
N GLN A 129 -3.07 -8.51 0.41
CA GLN A 129 -2.07 -8.73 -0.64
C GLN A 129 -1.26 -10.00 -0.39
N GLY A 130 -0.83 -10.26 0.85
CA GLY A 130 -0.12 -11.47 1.22
C GLY A 130 -0.97 -12.74 0.99
N ALA A 131 -2.20 -12.74 1.51
CA ALA A 131 -3.12 -13.87 1.37
C ALA A 131 -3.49 -14.15 -0.10
N ILE A 132 -3.79 -13.12 -0.88
CA ILE A 132 -4.12 -13.24 -2.30
C ILE A 132 -2.91 -13.67 -3.13
N GLY A 133 -1.72 -13.14 -2.86
CA GLY A 133 -0.49 -13.58 -3.54
C GLY A 133 -0.26 -15.08 -3.37
N GLN A 134 -0.41 -15.58 -2.17
CA GLN A 134 -0.31 -17.02 -1.87
C GLN A 134 -1.41 -17.83 -2.59
N ALA A 135 -2.66 -17.38 -2.54
CA ALA A 135 -3.79 -18.05 -3.19
C ALA A 135 -3.65 -18.10 -4.73
N LEU A 136 -2.94 -17.15 -5.32
CA LEU A 136 -2.60 -17.13 -6.74
C LEU A 136 -1.38 -17.99 -7.10
N GLY A 137 -0.73 -18.61 -6.12
CA GLY A 137 0.48 -19.41 -6.30
C GLY A 137 1.74 -18.58 -6.60
N LEU A 138 1.74 -17.28 -6.29
CA LEU A 138 2.94 -16.47 -6.33
C LEU A 138 3.82 -16.80 -5.12
N ASP A 139 5.14 -16.85 -5.32
CA ASP A 139 6.06 -16.93 -4.19
C ASP A 139 6.06 -15.64 -3.37
N GLU A 140 6.56 -15.71 -2.14
CA GLU A 140 6.57 -14.60 -1.20
C GLU A 140 7.30 -13.38 -1.78
N LYS A 141 8.47 -13.59 -2.38
CA LYS A 141 9.27 -12.51 -2.98
C LYS A 141 8.56 -11.81 -4.13
N THR A 142 7.94 -12.56 -5.01
CA THR A 142 7.14 -12.02 -6.12
C THR A 142 5.96 -11.21 -5.59
N THR A 143 5.31 -11.68 -4.52
CA THR A 143 4.21 -10.97 -3.86
C THR A 143 4.69 -9.66 -3.23
N GLU A 144 5.83 -9.67 -2.52
CA GLU A 144 6.47 -8.47 -1.97
C GLU A 144 6.77 -7.42 -3.04
N VAL A 145 7.46 -7.82 -4.12
CA VAL A 145 7.84 -6.91 -5.21
C VAL A 145 6.60 -6.29 -5.86
N GLY A 146 5.57 -7.11 -6.12
CA GLY A 146 4.33 -6.63 -6.71
C GLY A 146 3.60 -5.62 -5.82
N ALA A 147 3.53 -5.88 -4.51
CA ALA A 147 2.87 -4.99 -3.56
C ALA A 147 3.60 -3.65 -3.40
N LEU A 148 4.93 -3.66 -3.25
CA LEU A 148 5.72 -2.43 -3.20
C LEU A 148 5.62 -1.64 -4.49
N HIS A 149 5.72 -2.30 -5.66
CA HIS A 149 5.57 -1.65 -6.95
C HIS A 149 4.21 -0.95 -7.07
N GLY A 150 3.12 -1.65 -6.73
CA GLY A 150 1.76 -1.07 -6.75
C GLY A 150 1.63 0.15 -5.82
N LEU A 151 2.21 0.10 -4.63
CA LEU A 151 2.23 1.21 -3.68
C LEU A 151 2.96 2.43 -4.27
N LEU A 152 4.16 2.23 -4.80
CA LEU A 152 4.98 3.30 -5.38
C LEU A 152 4.33 3.91 -6.62
N MET A 153 3.78 3.06 -7.49
CA MET A 153 3.05 3.51 -8.69
C MET A 153 1.80 4.32 -8.35
N SER A 154 1.09 3.99 -7.27
CA SER A 154 -0.06 4.78 -6.82
C SER A 154 0.34 6.20 -6.41
N HIS A 155 1.47 6.36 -5.72
CA HIS A 155 1.99 7.66 -5.32
C HIS A 155 2.53 8.47 -6.51
N VAL A 156 3.25 7.84 -7.44
CA VAL A 156 3.69 8.49 -8.68
C VAL A 156 2.49 8.96 -9.51
N SER A 157 1.47 8.12 -9.66
CA SER A 157 0.21 8.47 -10.33
C SER A 157 -0.51 9.63 -9.65
N ALA A 158 -0.53 9.64 -8.31
CA ALA A 158 -1.11 10.75 -7.55
C ALA A 158 -0.35 12.07 -7.80
N ALA A 159 0.98 12.05 -7.82
CA ALA A 159 1.80 13.23 -8.11
C ALA A 159 1.58 13.78 -9.53
N ILE A 160 1.44 12.89 -10.53
CA ILE A 160 1.10 13.29 -11.90
C ILE A 160 -0.29 13.95 -11.94
N ARG A 161 -1.29 13.38 -11.27
CA ARG A 161 -2.65 13.94 -11.20
C ARG A 161 -2.73 15.28 -10.47
N LEU A 162 -1.87 15.49 -9.49
CA LEU A 162 -1.71 16.79 -8.80
C LEU A 162 -1.02 17.84 -9.68
N GLY A 163 -0.52 17.44 -10.86
CA GLY A 163 0.24 18.34 -11.73
C GLY A 163 1.62 18.70 -11.21
N THR A 164 2.15 17.95 -10.24
CA THR A 164 3.47 18.18 -9.65
C THR A 164 4.58 17.86 -10.65
N LEU A 165 4.37 16.84 -11.50
CA LEU A 165 5.31 16.41 -12.53
C LEU A 165 4.57 15.79 -13.71
N GLY A 166 5.20 15.83 -14.89
CA GLY A 166 4.72 15.14 -16.08
C GLY A 166 5.08 13.64 -16.08
N ALA A 167 4.42 12.87 -16.94
CA ALA A 167 4.68 11.44 -17.05
C ALA A 167 6.15 11.10 -17.40
N LEU A 168 6.79 11.90 -18.25
CA LEU A 168 8.20 11.70 -18.61
C LEU A 168 9.13 12.03 -17.43
N GLU A 169 8.80 13.03 -16.63
CA GLU A 169 9.54 13.41 -15.44
C GLU A 169 9.44 12.38 -14.31
N ALA A 170 8.39 11.54 -14.33
CA ALA A 170 8.22 10.44 -13.40
C ALA A 170 9.19 9.27 -13.64
N LEU A 171 9.71 9.08 -14.87
CA LEU A 171 10.57 7.94 -15.18
C LEU A 171 11.87 7.87 -14.34
N PRO A 172 12.61 8.96 -14.12
CA PRO A 172 13.76 8.93 -13.21
C PRO A 172 13.38 8.58 -11.76
N VAL A 173 12.19 9.02 -11.30
CA VAL A 173 11.70 8.67 -9.96
C VAL A 173 11.52 7.15 -9.84
N LEU A 174 10.97 6.50 -10.87
CA LEU A 174 10.78 5.05 -10.91
C LEU A 174 12.12 4.29 -10.83
N SER A 175 13.17 4.78 -11.47
CA SER A 175 14.51 4.17 -11.39
C SER A 175 15.12 4.33 -9.99
N HIS A 176 15.07 5.55 -9.43
CA HIS A 176 15.65 5.83 -8.10
C HIS A 176 15.01 5.01 -6.99
N TYR A 177 13.68 4.82 -7.02
CA TYR A 177 13.04 4.00 -5.99
C TYR A 177 13.34 2.51 -6.16
N ALA A 178 13.49 2.04 -7.40
CA ALA A 178 13.85 0.65 -7.65
C ALA A 178 15.23 0.31 -7.06
N ASP A 179 16.20 1.21 -7.24
CA ASP A 179 17.54 1.07 -6.66
C ASP A 179 17.50 1.12 -5.12
N ALA A 180 16.74 2.08 -4.56
CA ALA A 180 16.57 2.21 -3.11
C ALA A 180 15.89 0.99 -2.49
N ALA A 181 14.88 0.42 -3.14
CA ALA A 181 14.24 -0.80 -2.71
C ALA A 181 15.19 -2.02 -2.86
N ALA A 182 15.94 -2.09 -3.98
CA ALA A 182 16.85 -3.19 -4.25
C ALA A 182 17.89 -3.38 -3.15
N SER A 183 18.41 -2.29 -2.59
CA SER A 183 19.40 -2.32 -1.51
C SER A 183 18.87 -2.90 -0.19
N ARG A 184 17.55 -3.02 -0.03
CA ARG A 184 16.88 -3.43 1.22
C ARG A 184 16.25 -4.83 1.17
N TRP A 185 16.25 -5.49 0.01
CA TRP A 185 15.58 -6.79 -0.12
C TRP A 185 16.16 -7.91 0.72
N ASP A 186 17.43 -7.81 1.10
CA ASP A 186 18.11 -8.80 1.95
C ASP A 186 17.94 -8.52 3.45
N GLU A 187 17.25 -7.41 3.82
CA GLU A 187 16.92 -7.13 5.21
C GLU A 187 15.96 -8.21 5.76
N ALA A 188 16.26 -8.72 6.95
CA ALA A 188 15.33 -9.59 7.66
C ALA A 188 14.03 -8.84 7.99
N LEU A 189 12.93 -9.58 8.14
CA LEU A 189 11.70 -9.00 8.66
C LEU A 189 11.93 -8.46 10.07
N PRO A 190 11.37 -7.29 10.42
CA PRO A 190 11.52 -6.73 11.75
C PRO A 190 10.89 -7.65 12.80
N GLY A 191 11.53 -7.77 13.97
CA GLY A 191 10.94 -8.51 15.10
C GLY A 191 9.68 -7.84 15.64
N HIS A 192 9.62 -6.52 15.56
CA HIS A 192 8.47 -5.68 15.93
C HIS A 192 8.19 -4.70 14.81
N PRO A 193 7.08 -4.88 14.05
CA PRO A 193 6.73 -3.96 12.98
C PRO A 193 6.35 -2.60 13.57
N HIS A 194 6.69 -1.52 12.87
CA HIS A 194 6.32 -0.16 13.26
C HIS A 194 6.03 0.70 12.02
N SER A 195 4.94 1.45 12.09
CA SER A 195 4.55 2.41 11.05
C SER A 195 5.11 3.78 11.44
N PHE A 196 6.21 4.20 10.80
CA PHE A 196 6.83 5.49 11.04
C PHE A 196 7.17 6.17 9.73
N SER A 197 6.42 7.22 9.40
CA SER A 197 6.59 8.07 8.22
C SER A 197 6.14 9.49 8.57
N PRO A 198 6.90 10.23 9.39
CA PRO A 198 6.43 11.43 10.07
C PRO A 198 5.92 12.52 9.13
N PHE A 199 6.55 12.74 7.99
CA PHE A 199 6.07 13.73 7.02
C PHE A 199 4.75 13.31 6.38
N LEU A 200 4.63 12.04 5.97
CA LEU A 200 3.39 11.49 5.42
C LEU A 200 2.29 11.44 6.48
N ASP A 201 2.61 11.03 7.71
CA ASP A 201 1.67 10.94 8.82
C ASP A 201 1.10 12.33 9.17
N ILE A 202 1.95 13.34 9.32
CA ILE A 202 1.54 14.72 9.57
C ILE A 202 0.72 15.25 8.39
N ALA A 203 1.16 15.01 7.16
CA ALA A 203 0.45 15.47 5.98
C ALA A 203 -0.94 14.82 5.86
N ALA A 204 -1.05 13.51 6.09
CA ALA A 204 -2.31 12.77 6.04
C ALA A 204 -3.28 13.19 7.18
N SER A 205 -2.77 13.69 8.32
CA SER A 205 -3.60 14.18 9.42
C SER A 205 -4.25 15.54 9.16
N ARG A 206 -3.78 16.27 8.15
CA ARG A 206 -4.18 17.67 7.87
C ARG A 206 -5.10 17.74 6.68
N LYS A 207 -6.25 18.40 6.83
CA LYS A 207 -7.17 18.66 5.71
C LYS A 207 -6.53 19.61 4.68
N ALA A 208 -6.87 19.43 3.41
CA ALA A 208 -6.43 20.33 2.34
C ALA A 208 -6.92 21.77 2.60
N PRO A 209 -6.10 22.81 2.32
CA PRO A 209 -6.41 24.18 2.76
C PRO A 209 -7.62 24.83 2.08
N ASN A 210 -8.05 24.39 0.91
CA ASN A 210 -8.97 25.14 0.03
C ASN A 210 -10.23 24.39 -0.40
N GLY A 211 -10.68 23.38 0.30
CA GLY A 211 -11.97 22.70 0.03
C GLY A 211 -12.08 21.92 -1.28
N ALA A 212 -11.15 22.05 -2.21
CA ALA A 212 -11.05 21.26 -3.42
C ALA A 212 -10.07 20.11 -3.18
N GLN A 213 -10.59 19.00 -2.68
CA GLN A 213 -9.82 17.79 -2.41
C GLN A 213 -9.94 16.85 -3.62
N LEU A 214 -8.81 16.51 -4.26
CA LEU A 214 -8.76 15.55 -5.38
C LEU A 214 -8.76 14.10 -4.89
N PHE A 215 -8.39 13.89 -3.64
CA PHE A 215 -8.23 12.58 -3.02
C PHE A 215 -9.05 12.46 -1.73
N ALA A 216 -9.39 11.23 -1.35
CA ALA A 216 -10.28 10.90 -0.22
C ALA A 216 -9.56 10.86 1.15
N ASN A 217 -8.39 11.45 1.31
CA ASN A 217 -7.62 11.45 2.58
C ASN A 217 -7.59 12.80 3.27
#